data_4a9ed3204afb9e53cb24612041e0d15a
#
_entry.id   4a9ed3204afb9e53cb24612041e0d15a
#
_cell.length_a   1.000
_cell.length_b   1.000
_cell.length_c   1.000
_cell.angle_alpha   90.00
_cell.angle_beta   90.00
_cell.angle_gamma   90.00
#
_symmetry.space_group_name_H-M   'P 1'
#
loop_
_entity.id
_entity.type
_entity.pdbx_description
1 polymer ?
#
loop_
_entity_poly.entity_id
_entity_poly.type
_entity_poly.pdbx_seq_one_letter_code
_entity_poly.pdbx_strand_id
1 'polypeptide(L)'
;FHDGSGSYIQDTGTGQLRIDASAFEVMNAADTEYIIKAAEDGSVELYHNNTKRFETTNEGAQVTGQLDVLDNYSLRLGNGGDFKIYHDGSNNEIRSNGAKNIYIRPKDAEIGICAIPDGAIELYYDNAKKLETKSNGVRVSSSADTEFEVKSTGQDGAPSILFVSDNADDNADNWRLRADGGGTAFTIQNYADAAWETNIECNESGNVELYHNNVKTFNTASTGIEVRGPEGGNLEIGMYADEGDDNTDLWKFLAAEGTSSFYLQNKNSGSWETSILAKGDAEVQLNYDNALKFHTRSDGTQTTGIAYAD
;
A
#
# COMPACT_ATOMS: atom_id res chain seq x y z
N PHE A 1 -44.88 59.49 12.41
CA PHE A 1 -44.83 60.54 13.47
C PHE A 1 -43.46 60.58 14.10
N HIS A 2 -43.17 61.64 14.78
CA HIS A 2 -41.97 61.84 15.59
C HIS A 2 -42.39 62.04 17.08
N ASP A 3 -41.80 61.29 18.00
CA ASP A 3 -42.22 61.30 19.43
C ASP A 3 -41.35 62.18 20.31
N GLY A 4 -40.41 62.94 19.75
CA GLY A 4 -39.43 63.79 20.42
C GLY A 4 -38.03 63.11 20.51
N SER A 5 -37.93 61.81 20.26
CA SER A 5 -36.66 61.08 20.21
C SER A 5 -36.49 60.21 18.92
N GLY A 6 -37.57 59.66 18.40
CA GLY A 6 -37.58 58.84 17.19
C GLY A 6 -38.60 59.23 16.15
N SER A 7 -38.34 58.96 14.86
CA SER A 7 -39.34 59.06 13.76
C SER A 7 -39.80 57.67 13.41
N TYR A 8 -41.13 57.52 13.31
CA TYR A 8 -41.77 56.25 13.09
C TYR A 8 -42.63 56.22 11.84
N ILE A 9 -42.53 55.16 11.06
CA ILE A 9 -43.52 54.78 10.05
C ILE A 9 -44.16 53.50 10.61
N GLN A 10 -45.40 53.57 11.04
CA GLN A 10 -46.09 52.46 11.74
C GLN A 10 -47.43 52.15 11.09
N ASP A 11 -47.61 50.94 10.64
CA ASP A 11 -48.90 50.41 10.24
C ASP A 11 -49.44 49.57 11.45
N THR A 12 -50.61 49.97 11.96
CA THR A 12 -51.30 49.34 13.08
C THR A 12 -52.53 48.56 12.65
N GLY A 13 -52.82 48.50 11.31
CA GLY A 13 -53.89 47.79 10.74
C GLY A 13 -53.59 46.30 10.48
N THR A 14 -54.52 45.61 9.83
CA THR A 14 -54.35 44.21 9.37
C THR A 14 -53.80 44.16 7.95
N GLY A 15 -53.56 45.32 7.31
CA GLY A 15 -53.07 45.48 5.95
C GLY A 15 -51.55 45.42 5.86
N GLN A 16 -51.03 45.93 4.77
CA GLN A 16 -49.59 45.98 4.49
C GLN A 16 -49.13 47.44 4.40
N LEU A 17 -48.01 47.73 4.98
CA LEU A 17 -47.27 48.99 4.63
C LEU A 17 -46.67 48.82 3.21
N ARG A 18 -47.20 49.54 2.24
CA ARG A 18 -46.73 49.47 0.83
C ARG A 18 -46.02 50.80 0.49
N ILE A 19 -44.82 50.65 -0.07
CA ILE A 19 -44.02 51.77 -0.60
C ILE A 19 -43.83 51.51 -2.10
N ASP A 20 -44.47 52.31 -2.94
CA ASP A 20 -44.34 52.29 -4.40
C ASP A 20 -43.35 53.37 -4.83
N ALA A 21 -42.21 52.95 -5.36
CA ALA A 21 -41.14 53.85 -5.83
C ALA A 21 -40.31 53.15 -6.91
N SER A 22 -39.77 53.90 -7.86
CA SER A 22 -38.82 53.44 -8.84
C SER A 22 -37.43 53.10 -8.21
N ALA A 23 -37.15 53.65 -7.04
CA ALA A 23 -35.97 53.32 -6.22
C ALA A 23 -36.32 53.53 -4.75
N PHE A 24 -35.73 52.67 -3.90
CA PHE A 24 -35.80 52.78 -2.44
C PHE A 24 -34.37 52.75 -1.85
N GLU A 25 -34.05 53.77 -1.05
CA GLU A 25 -32.72 53.91 -0.46
C GLU A 25 -32.83 54.15 1.04
N VAL A 26 -31.97 53.51 1.83
CA VAL A 26 -31.73 53.78 3.24
C VAL A 26 -30.30 54.21 3.35
N MET A 27 -30.11 55.44 3.90
CA MET A 27 -28.80 56.08 4.07
C MET A 27 -28.45 56.25 5.53
N ASN A 28 -27.19 56.52 5.82
CA ASN A 28 -26.78 56.99 7.14
C ASN A 28 -27.33 58.40 7.43
N ALA A 29 -27.29 58.84 8.70
CA ALA A 29 -27.84 60.11 9.09
C ALA A 29 -27.18 61.36 8.41
N ALA A 30 -26.00 61.18 7.84
CA ALA A 30 -25.26 62.21 7.15
C ALA A 30 -25.50 62.23 5.63
N ASP A 31 -26.33 61.33 5.14
CA ASP A 31 -26.63 61.19 3.68
C ASP A 31 -25.38 60.91 2.81
N THR A 32 -24.42 60.17 3.37
CA THR A 32 -23.12 59.92 2.71
C THR A 32 -22.84 58.45 2.43
N GLU A 33 -23.61 57.52 3.03
CA GLU A 33 -23.38 56.11 2.91
C GLU A 33 -24.69 55.34 2.73
N TYR A 34 -24.73 54.44 1.74
CA TYR A 34 -25.81 53.50 1.59
C TYR A 34 -25.79 52.42 2.67
N ILE A 35 -26.99 52.03 3.13
CA ILE A 35 -27.25 50.86 3.96
C ILE A 35 -28.01 49.83 3.17
N ILE A 36 -29.14 50.26 2.50
CA ILE A 36 -29.94 49.44 1.59
C ILE A 36 -30.21 50.29 0.32
N LYS A 37 -30.14 49.64 -0.85
CA LYS A 37 -30.54 50.20 -2.11
C LYS A 37 -31.36 49.21 -2.88
N ALA A 38 -32.49 49.58 -3.39
CA ALA A 38 -33.31 48.76 -4.30
C ALA A 38 -33.77 49.62 -5.47
N ALA A 39 -33.72 49.06 -6.67
CA ALA A 39 -34.15 49.72 -7.90
C ALA A 39 -35.19 48.84 -8.63
N GLU A 40 -36.18 49.55 -9.28
CA GLU A 40 -37.12 48.91 -10.20
C GLU A 40 -36.30 48.22 -11.32
N ASP A 41 -36.66 46.95 -11.65
CA ASP A 41 -35.95 46.10 -12.61
C ASP A 41 -34.44 45.90 -12.33
N GLY A 42 -33.99 46.27 -11.14
CA GLY A 42 -32.59 46.19 -10.69
C GLY A 42 -32.39 45.29 -9.48
N SER A 43 -31.23 45.43 -8.87
CA SER A 43 -30.83 44.66 -7.68
C SER A 43 -31.40 45.24 -6.40
N VAL A 44 -31.57 44.39 -5.38
CA VAL A 44 -31.61 44.79 -3.98
C VAL A 44 -30.19 44.57 -3.43
N GLU A 45 -29.60 45.66 -2.87
CA GLU A 45 -28.22 45.72 -2.42
C GLU A 45 -28.16 46.06 -0.92
N LEU A 46 -27.27 45.39 -0.20
CA LEU A 46 -26.94 45.65 1.21
C LEU A 46 -25.51 46.09 1.33
N TYR A 47 -25.26 47.13 2.13
CA TYR A 47 -23.97 47.76 2.26
C TYR A 47 -23.47 47.75 3.71
N HIS A 48 -22.16 47.75 3.87
CA HIS A 48 -21.43 48.02 5.13
C HIS A 48 -20.32 48.98 4.83
N ASN A 49 -20.33 50.16 5.50
CA ASN A 49 -19.39 51.27 5.26
C ASN A 49 -19.28 51.56 3.74
N ASN A 50 -20.42 51.83 3.11
CA ASN A 50 -20.54 52.14 1.69
C ASN A 50 -19.98 51.06 0.72
N THR A 51 -19.64 49.91 1.23
CA THR A 51 -19.17 48.77 0.44
C THR A 51 -20.30 47.73 0.31
N LYS A 52 -20.69 47.40 -0.92
CA LYS A 52 -21.73 46.39 -1.21
C LYS A 52 -21.25 45.02 -0.70
N ARG A 53 -22.09 44.37 0.10
CA ARG A 53 -21.82 43.04 0.67
C ARG A 53 -22.73 41.95 0.17
N PHE A 54 -23.96 42.30 -0.21
CA PHE A 54 -24.95 41.38 -0.74
C PHE A 54 -25.75 42.05 -1.83
N GLU A 55 -26.10 41.30 -2.87
CA GLU A 55 -27.05 41.74 -3.92
C GLU A 55 -27.86 40.59 -4.51
N THR A 56 -29.07 40.90 -5.01
CA THR A 56 -29.82 40.03 -5.88
C THR A 56 -29.36 40.23 -7.33
N THR A 57 -29.33 39.14 -8.11
CA THR A 57 -28.96 39.12 -9.54
C THR A 57 -30.02 38.39 -10.33
N ASN A 58 -29.97 38.42 -11.65
CA ASN A 58 -30.88 37.64 -12.52
C ASN A 58 -30.83 36.13 -12.23
N GLU A 59 -29.70 35.63 -11.74
CA GLU A 59 -29.47 34.20 -11.51
C GLU A 59 -29.58 33.81 -10.02
N GLY A 60 -29.80 34.76 -9.15
CA GLY A 60 -29.88 34.48 -7.71
C GLY A 60 -29.39 35.60 -6.81
N ALA A 61 -28.43 35.33 -5.92
CA ALA A 61 -27.86 36.29 -5.01
C ALA A 61 -26.35 36.16 -4.95
N GLN A 62 -25.64 37.28 -4.76
CA GLN A 62 -24.19 37.34 -4.63
C GLN A 62 -23.80 37.96 -3.31
N VAL A 63 -22.80 37.33 -2.65
CA VAL A 63 -22.11 37.86 -1.47
C VAL A 63 -20.73 38.35 -1.90
N THR A 64 -20.43 39.62 -1.63
CA THR A 64 -19.09 40.19 -1.84
C THR A 64 -18.32 40.16 -0.53
N GLY A 65 -17.44 39.17 -0.37
CA GLY A 65 -16.70 38.90 0.83
C GLY A 65 -16.91 37.46 1.34
N GLN A 66 -16.82 37.29 2.65
CA GLN A 66 -17.03 35.98 3.30
C GLN A 66 -18.51 35.77 3.63
N LEU A 67 -18.96 34.52 3.50
CA LEU A 67 -20.22 34.04 4.06
C LEU A 67 -19.88 33.15 5.25
N ASP A 68 -20.04 33.64 6.46
CA ASP A 68 -19.80 32.89 7.69
C ASP A 68 -21.07 32.11 8.05
N VAL A 69 -20.94 30.79 8.09
CA VAL A 69 -21.95 29.90 8.66
C VAL A 69 -21.37 29.41 10.00
N LEU A 70 -22.02 29.81 11.09
CA LEU A 70 -21.56 29.53 12.45
C LEU A 70 -21.62 28.02 12.75
N ASP A 71 -20.90 27.60 13.79
CA ASP A 71 -20.89 26.25 14.32
C ASP A 71 -22.30 25.68 14.52
N ASN A 72 -22.51 24.43 14.16
CA ASN A 72 -23.78 23.73 14.22
C ASN A 72 -24.85 24.24 13.23
N TYR A 73 -24.54 25.23 12.39
CA TYR A 73 -25.34 25.61 11.24
C TYR A 73 -24.69 25.09 9.96
N SER A 74 -25.45 24.94 8.88
CA SER A 74 -24.97 24.35 7.63
C SER A 74 -25.38 25.14 6.40
N LEU A 75 -24.48 25.22 5.42
CA LEU A 75 -24.88 25.48 4.05
C LEU A 75 -25.64 24.25 3.56
N ARG A 76 -26.91 24.43 3.20
CA ARG A 76 -27.82 23.35 2.77
C ARG A 76 -28.18 23.51 1.32
N LEU A 77 -28.06 22.44 0.56
CA LEU A 77 -28.46 22.37 -0.84
C LEU A 77 -29.54 21.28 -1.01
N GLY A 78 -30.49 21.55 -1.89
CA GLY A 78 -31.65 20.70 -2.11
C GLY A 78 -32.81 20.99 -1.12
N ASN A 79 -34.05 20.68 -1.55
CA ASN A 79 -35.27 21.03 -0.82
C ASN A 79 -35.38 20.42 0.58
N GLY A 80 -34.79 19.23 0.77
CA GLY A 80 -34.71 18.54 2.08
C GLY A 80 -33.40 18.76 2.81
N GLY A 81 -32.49 19.61 2.30
CA GLY A 81 -31.12 19.71 2.78
C GLY A 81 -30.37 18.42 2.45
N ASP A 82 -30.48 17.96 1.23
CA ASP A 82 -29.94 16.70 0.73
C ASP A 82 -28.40 16.67 0.82
N PHE A 83 -27.78 17.84 0.72
CA PHE A 83 -26.32 18.02 0.82
C PHE A 83 -26.02 19.15 1.79
N LYS A 84 -25.02 18.96 2.66
CA LYS A 84 -24.64 19.92 3.69
C LYS A 84 -23.13 20.06 3.75
N ILE A 85 -22.69 21.31 4.00
CA ILE A 85 -21.32 21.64 4.39
C ILE A 85 -21.40 22.44 5.69
N TYR A 86 -20.73 22.00 6.74
CA TYR A 86 -20.81 22.64 8.04
C TYR A 86 -19.65 22.25 8.98
N HIS A 87 -19.52 22.99 10.08
CA HIS A 87 -18.71 22.63 11.23
C HIS A 87 -19.64 22.28 12.41
N ASP A 88 -19.41 21.12 13.03
CA ASP A 88 -20.29 20.63 14.13
C ASP A 88 -19.81 21.06 15.53
N GLY A 89 -18.83 21.97 15.61
CA GLY A 89 -18.16 22.40 16.83
C GLY A 89 -16.88 21.60 17.13
N SER A 90 -16.62 20.53 16.38
CA SER A 90 -15.43 19.68 16.50
C SER A 90 -14.82 19.31 15.15
N ASN A 91 -15.66 19.02 14.14
CA ASN A 91 -15.24 18.52 12.84
C ASN A 91 -15.82 19.35 11.69
N ASN A 92 -15.13 19.37 10.57
CA ASN A 92 -15.63 19.88 9.30
C ASN A 92 -16.28 18.75 8.50
N GLU A 93 -17.54 18.91 8.09
CA GLU A 93 -18.30 17.87 7.40
C GLU A 93 -18.78 18.31 6.02
N ILE A 94 -18.64 17.38 5.07
CA ILE A 94 -19.35 17.38 3.78
C ILE A 94 -20.25 16.14 3.82
N ARG A 95 -21.57 16.36 3.86
CA ARG A 95 -22.52 15.30 4.17
C ARG A 95 -23.66 15.21 3.16
N SER A 96 -23.93 14.00 2.66
CA SER A 96 -25.17 13.65 1.99
C SER A 96 -26.20 13.20 3.00
N ASN A 97 -27.45 13.63 2.83
CA ASN A 97 -28.59 13.16 3.62
C ASN A 97 -29.32 12.05 2.82
N GLY A 98 -29.29 10.81 3.35
CA GLY A 98 -29.86 9.64 2.69
C GLY A 98 -28.85 8.89 1.79
N ALA A 99 -29.34 7.91 1.05
CA ALA A 99 -28.54 6.99 0.25
C ALA A 99 -28.16 7.59 -1.13
N LYS A 100 -27.47 8.74 -1.10
CA LYS A 100 -26.99 9.39 -2.33
C LYS A 100 -25.47 9.53 -2.31
N ASN A 101 -24.83 9.20 -3.42
CA ASN A 101 -23.38 9.32 -3.57
C ASN A 101 -22.94 10.79 -3.51
N ILE A 102 -21.75 11.02 -2.99
CA ILE A 102 -21.04 12.29 -3.13
C ILE A 102 -20.00 12.12 -4.23
N TYR A 103 -20.09 12.97 -5.27
CA TYR A 103 -19.15 13.01 -6.37
C TYR A 103 -18.29 14.28 -6.30
N ILE A 104 -16.98 14.13 -6.46
CA ILE A 104 -16.08 15.21 -6.82
C ILE A 104 -15.76 15.04 -8.30
N ARG A 105 -16.18 16.01 -9.11
CA ARG A 105 -16.01 16.02 -10.56
C ARG A 105 -15.04 17.11 -10.97
N PRO A 106 -13.87 16.77 -11.53
CA PRO A 106 -12.94 17.80 -12.04
C PRO A 106 -13.47 18.50 -13.30
N LYS A 107 -14.41 17.87 -13.99
CA LYS A 107 -15.05 18.38 -15.21
C LYS A 107 -16.46 17.78 -15.32
N ASP A 108 -17.36 18.43 -16.09
CA ASP A 108 -18.69 17.90 -16.39
C ASP A 108 -18.60 16.49 -16.99
N ALA A 109 -19.43 15.58 -16.49
CA ALA A 109 -19.50 14.17 -16.87
C ALA A 109 -18.24 13.34 -16.56
N GLU A 110 -17.22 13.91 -15.88
CA GLU A 110 -16.03 13.20 -15.46
C GLU A 110 -16.03 13.01 -13.94
N ILE A 111 -15.89 11.76 -13.48
CA ILE A 111 -15.79 11.43 -12.06
C ILE A 111 -14.32 11.38 -11.66
N GLY A 112 -13.94 12.13 -10.61
CA GLY A 112 -12.64 11.99 -9.97
C GLY A 112 -12.72 11.15 -8.69
N ILE A 113 -13.71 11.46 -7.82
CA ILE A 113 -13.97 10.72 -6.57
C ILE A 113 -15.44 10.43 -6.45
N CYS A 114 -15.80 9.22 -5.98
CA CYS A 114 -17.14 8.84 -5.60
C CYS A 114 -17.14 8.25 -4.20
N ALA A 115 -17.91 8.85 -3.27
CA ALA A 115 -18.22 8.26 -1.98
C ALA A 115 -19.63 7.68 -2.00
N ILE A 116 -19.74 6.37 -1.77
CA ILE A 116 -20.99 5.60 -1.83
C ILE A 116 -21.45 5.34 -0.40
N PRO A 117 -22.67 5.72 -0.02
CA PRO A 117 -23.22 5.38 1.31
C PRO A 117 -23.20 3.88 1.55
N ASP A 118 -22.74 3.46 2.73
CA ASP A 118 -22.59 2.03 3.12
C ASP A 118 -21.75 1.21 2.13
N GLY A 119 -20.90 1.90 1.32
CA GLY A 119 -20.14 1.30 0.23
C GLY A 119 -18.70 1.81 0.14
N ALA A 120 -18.18 1.76 -1.06
CA ALA A 120 -16.80 2.11 -1.35
C ALA A 120 -16.55 3.62 -1.44
N ILE A 121 -15.31 4.01 -1.16
CA ILE A 121 -14.71 5.22 -1.73
C ILE A 121 -13.99 4.79 -3.01
N GLU A 122 -14.30 5.44 -4.11
CA GLU A 122 -13.75 5.12 -5.42
C GLU A 122 -12.97 6.29 -6.00
N LEU A 123 -11.80 6.02 -6.57
CA LEU A 123 -10.97 6.99 -7.30
C LEU A 123 -10.92 6.63 -8.77
N TYR A 124 -11.02 7.65 -9.62
CA TYR A 124 -11.11 7.51 -11.06
C TYR A 124 -10.02 8.29 -11.79
N TYR A 125 -9.65 7.81 -12.95
CA TYR A 125 -8.87 8.50 -13.96
C TYR A 125 -9.61 8.37 -15.30
N ASP A 126 -10.02 9.51 -15.87
CA ASP A 126 -10.79 9.58 -17.12
C ASP A 126 -12.01 8.63 -17.10
N ASN A 127 -12.86 8.75 -16.07
CA ASN A 127 -14.03 7.90 -15.80
C ASN A 127 -13.74 6.40 -15.61
N ALA A 128 -12.51 5.95 -15.71
CA ALA A 128 -12.12 4.57 -15.40
C ALA A 128 -11.73 4.44 -13.92
N LYS A 129 -12.44 3.60 -13.17
CA LYS A 129 -12.11 3.33 -11.78
C LYS A 129 -10.72 2.69 -11.66
N LYS A 130 -9.86 3.27 -10.81
CA LYS A 130 -8.48 2.83 -10.57
C LYS A 130 -8.28 2.25 -9.17
N LEU A 131 -9.00 2.78 -8.17
CA LEU A 131 -8.89 2.32 -6.78
C LEU A 131 -10.26 2.35 -6.12
N GLU A 132 -10.52 1.36 -5.26
CA GLU A 132 -11.70 1.33 -4.40
C GLU A 132 -11.40 0.72 -3.04
N THR A 133 -12.09 1.19 -1.99
CA THR A 133 -12.13 0.51 -0.69
C THR A 133 -13.10 -0.66 -0.74
N LYS A 134 -12.79 -1.73 -0.01
CA LYS A 134 -13.61 -2.94 0.15
C LYS A 134 -13.73 -3.29 1.62
N SER A 135 -14.68 -4.18 1.97
CA SER A 135 -14.86 -4.66 3.35
C SER A 135 -13.60 -5.28 3.97
N ASN A 136 -12.70 -5.80 3.13
CA ASN A 136 -11.46 -6.48 3.55
C ASN A 136 -10.19 -5.85 2.96
N GLY A 137 -10.21 -4.58 2.58
CA GLY A 137 -9.02 -3.89 2.09
C GLY A 137 -9.26 -2.92 0.95
N VAL A 138 -8.30 -2.82 0.06
CA VAL A 138 -8.29 -1.91 -1.09
C VAL A 138 -8.06 -2.70 -2.38
N ARG A 139 -8.73 -2.33 -3.45
CA ARG A 139 -8.50 -2.87 -4.80
C ARG A 139 -7.95 -1.79 -5.72
N VAL A 140 -6.85 -2.09 -6.40
CA VAL A 140 -6.38 -1.38 -7.60
C VAL A 140 -6.82 -2.20 -8.81
N SER A 141 -7.41 -1.58 -9.82
CA SER A 141 -7.95 -2.27 -11.00
C SER A 141 -7.87 -1.42 -12.27
N SER A 142 -7.77 -2.09 -13.41
CA SER A 142 -7.83 -1.49 -14.74
C SER A 142 -8.57 -2.45 -15.69
N SER A 143 -9.01 -1.97 -16.85
CA SER A 143 -9.55 -2.79 -17.94
C SER A 143 -8.45 -3.39 -18.82
N ALA A 144 -7.21 -2.96 -18.65
CA ALA A 144 -6.02 -3.45 -19.31
C ALA A 144 -5.01 -3.90 -18.25
N ASP A 145 -3.72 -3.86 -18.55
CA ASP A 145 -2.66 -4.15 -17.58
C ASP A 145 -2.78 -3.20 -16.38
N THR A 146 -2.59 -3.77 -15.19
CA THR A 146 -2.75 -3.04 -13.93
C THR A 146 -1.39 -2.94 -13.25
N GLU A 147 -0.96 -1.72 -12.99
CA GLU A 147 0.24 -1.42 -12.22
C GLU A 147 -0.10 -0.86 -10.85
N PHE A 148 0.67 -1.30 -9.84
CA PHE A 148 0.77 -0.66 -8.54
C PHE A 148 2.21 -0.20 -8.36
N GLU A 149 2.50 1.07 -8.70
CA GLU A 149 3.85 1.63 -8.60
C GLU A 149 4.14 2.08 -7.17
N VAL A 150 5.22 1.54 -6.59
CA VAL A 150 5.83 2.06 -5.36
C VAL A 150 7.17 2.67 -5.73
N LYS A 151 7.27 3.99 -5.68
CA LYS A 151 8.41 4.74 -6.20
C LYS A 151 9.08 5.59 -5.12
N SER A 152 10.39 5.47 -4.99
CA SER A 152 11.21 6.48 -4.32
C SER A 152 11.60 7.59 -5.31
N THR A 153 11.55 8.85 -4.86
CA THR A 153 11.95 10.01 -5.67
C THR A 153 13.33 10.56 -5.29
N GLY A 154 13.94 10.03 -4.23
CA GLY A 154 15.31 10.36 -3.83
C GLY A 154 16.35 9.56 -4.60
N GLN A 155 17.51 10.15 -4.84
CA GLN A 155 18.70 9.42 -5.30
C GLN A 155 19.02 8.36 -4.24
N ASP A 156 19.34 7.15 -4.62
CA ASP A 156 19.61 6.00 -3.75
C ASP A 156 18.41 5.57 -2.85
N GLY A 157 17.20 6.06 -3.16
CA GLY A 157 15.98 5.67 -2.44
C GLY A 157 15.57 4.24 -2.76
N ALA A 158 15.25 3.46 -1.74
CA ALA A 158 14.88 2.05 -1.84
C ALA A 158 13.37 1.85 -1.57
N PRO A 159 12.51 1.80 -2.62
CA PRO A 159 11.09 1.55 -2.44
C PRO A 159 10.84 0.15 -1.88
N SER A 160 9.86 0.05 -1.00
CA SER A 160 9.48 -1.23 -0.40
C SER A 160 7.98 -1.34 -0.12
N ILE A 161 7.48 -2.57 -0.07
CA ILE A 161 6.16 -2.92 0.45
C ILE A 161 6.39 -3.70 1.74
N LEU A 162 5.88 -3.18 2.85
CA LEU A 162 5.97 -3.81 4.16
C LEU A 162 4.71 -4.61 4.44
N PHE A 163 4.88 -5.84 4.86
CA PHE A 163 3.84 -6.71 5.41
C PHE A 163 4.07 -6.83 6.90
N VAL A 164 3.05 -6.52 7.67
CA VAL A 164 3.09 -6.61 9.13
C VAL A 164 2.00 -7.57 9.54
N SER A 165 2.37 -8.66 10.16
CA SER A 165 1.45 -9.60 10.78
C SER A 165 1.26 -9.24 12.25
N ASP A 166 0.15 -9.70 12.82
CA ASP A 166 -0.23 -9.41 14.18
C ASP A 166 -0.16 -7.89 14.48
N ASN A 167 0.26 -7.47 15.62
CA ASN A 167 0.37 -6.04 15.98
C ASN A 167 1.80 -5.48 15.89
N ALA A 168 2.71 -6.20 15.23
CA ALA A 168 4.15 -5.91 15.21
C ALA A 168 4.76 -5.86 16.62
N ASP A 169 4.30 -6.74 17.52
CA ASP A 169 4.75 -6.79 18.90
C ASP A 169 6.05 -7.60 19.05
N ASP A 170 6.44 -8.33 18.01
CA ASP A 170 7.76 -8.95 17.93
C ASP A 170 8.43 -8.78 16.54
N ASN A 171 9.68 -9.19 16.43
CA ASN A 171 10.47 -9.02 15.22
C ASN A 171 10.00 -9.92 14.06
N ALA A 172 9.39 -11.06 14.36
CA ALA A 172 8.95 -12.04 13.36
C ALA A 172 7.76 -11.55 12.51
N ASP A 173 7.06 -10.52 12.97
CA ASP A 173 5.87 -9.97 12.32
C ASP A 173 6.16 -9.19 11.03
N ASN A 174 7.41 -8.83 10.79
CA ASN A 174 7.75 -7.88 9.73
C ASN A 174 8.42 -8.59 8.55
N TRP A 175 7.81 -8.44 7.37
CA TRP A 175 8.33 -8.89 6.08
C TRP A 175 8.28 -7.77 5.07
N ARG A 176 9.21 -7.74 4.13
CA ARG A 176 9.16 -6.75 3.04
C ARG A 176 9.63 -7.28 1.69
N LEU A 177 9.04 -6.70 0.64
CA LEU A 177 9.56 -6.69 -0.71
C LEU A 177 10.29 -5.35 -0.91
N ARG A 178 11.53 -5.35 -1.40
CA ARG A 178 12.33 -4.14 -1.53
C ARG A 178 13.21 -4.16 -2.78
N ALA A 179 13.17 -3.08 -3.55
CA ALA A 179 14.25 -2.80 -4.50
C ALA A 179 15.33 -1.99 -3.78
N ASP A 180 16.62 -2.31 -4.01
CA ASP A 180 17.70 -1.54 -3.39
C ASP A 180 17.84 -0.15 -4.00
N GLY A 181 18.53 0.78 -3.30
CA GLY A 181 18.67 2.16 -3.73
C GLY A 181 19.52 2.33 -4.98
N GLY A 182 20.40 1.39 -5.30
CA GLY A 182 21.20 1.35 -6.52
C GLY A 182 20.49 0.73 -7.72
N GLY A 183 19.32 0.11 -7.51
CA GLY A 183 18.55 -0.60 -8.55
C GLY A 183 19.19 -1.91 -8.99
N THR A 184 20.16 -2.44 -8.24
CA THR A 184 20.93 -3.64 -8.61
C THR A 184 20.32 -4.94 -8.07
N ALA A 185 19.40 -4.85 -7.09
CA ALA A 185 18.76 -6.02 -6.50
C ALA A 185 17.29 -5.77 -6.10
N PHE A 186 16.50 -6.83 -6.23
CA PHE A 186 15.18 -6.95 -5.63
C PHE A 186 15.20 -8.06 -4.58
N THR A 187 14.74 -7.77 -3.36
CA THR A 187 14.85 -8.68 -2.22
C THR A 187 13.52 -8.97 -1.56
N ILE A 188 13.39 -10.19 -1.02
CA ILE A 188 12.39 -10.59 -0.03
C ILE A 188 13.13 -10.74 1.29
N GLN A 189 12.69 -10.01 2.31
CA GLN A 189 13.36 -9.93 3.60
C GLN A 189 12.36 -10.12 4.74
N ASN A 190 12.81 -10.75 5.82
CA ASN A 190 12.16 -10.75 7.13
C ASN A 190 12.98 -9.93 8.13
N TYR A 191 12.34 -9.49 9.20
CA TYR A 191 13.02 -8.80 10.29
C TYR A 191 13.24 -9.78 11.43
N ALA A 192 14.50 -10.16 11.68
CA ALA A 192 14.90 -11.07 12.74
C ALA A 192 16.14 -10.52 13.44
N ASP A 193 16.31 -10.87 14.72
CA ASP A 193 17.48 -10.47 15.56
C ASP A 193 17.79 -8.96 15.49
N ALA A 194 16.73 -8.12 15.47
CA ALA A 194 16.79 -6.67 15.36
C ALA A 194 17.41 -6.14 14.04
N ALA A 195 17.41 -6.95 12.98
CA ALA A 195 17.92 -6.58 11.65
C ALA A 195 17.05 -7.17 10.53
N TRP A 196 17.14 -6.58 9.35
CA TRP A 196 16.54 -7.16 8.14
C TRP A 196 17.45 -8.26 7.59
N GLU A 197 16.88 -9.44 7.41
CA GLU A 197 17.55 -10.58 6.82
C GLU A 197 17.02 -10.86 5.41
N THR A 198 17.92 -11.09 4.48
CA THR A 198 17.58 -11.46 3.11
C THR A 198 17.29 -12.96 3.06
N ASN A 199 16.14 -13.31 2.46
CA ASN A 199 15.77 -14.69 2.16
C ASN A 199 15.94 -15.00 0.68
N ILE A 200 15.51 -14.07 -0.19
CA ILE A 200 15.62 -14.17 -1.64
C ILE A 200 16.17 -12.85 -2.17
N GLU A 201 17.11 -12.93 -3.11
CA GLU A 201 17.64 -11.79 -3.84
C GLU A 201 17.66 -12.09 -5.35
N CYS A 202 17.08 -11.19 -6.13
CA CYS A 202 17.15 -11.20 -7.59
C CYS A 202 18.05 -10.05 -8.02
N ASN A 203 19.18 -10.35 -8.67
CA ASN A 203 20.17 -9.37 -9.07
C ASN A 203 19.96 -8.90 -10.51
N GLU A 204 20.40 -7.69 -10.84
CA GLU A 204 20.35 -7.13 -12.20
C GLU A 204 21.08 -8.00 -13.23
N SER A 205 22.10 -8.76 -12.80
CA SER A 205 22.83 -9.72 -13.63
C SER A 205 22.04 -10.98 -14.00
N GLY A 206 20.80 -11.11 -13.47
CA GLY A 206 19.85 -12.17 -13.77
C GLY A 206 19.94 -13.40 -12.87
N ASN A 207 20.86 -13.45 -11.91
CA ASN A 207 20.91 -14.55 -10.96
C ASN A 207 19.90 -14.35 -9.80
N VAL A 208 19.39 -15.47 -9.28
CA VAL A 208 18.56 -15.54 -8.08
C VAL A 208 19.36 -16.25 -7.00
N GLU A 209 19.34 -15.68 -5.80
CA GLU A 209 20.07 -16.17 -4.64
C GLU A 209 19.10 -16.47 -3.50
N LEU A 210 19.32 -17.57 -2.79
CA LEU A 210 18.58 -17.96 -1.59
C LEU A 210 19.50 -17.93 -0.38
N TYR A 211 18.99 -17.43 0.72
CA TYR A 211 19.75 -17.21 1.95
C TYR A 211 19.11 -17.91 3.14
N HIS A 212 19.95 -18.28 4.09
CA HIS A 212 19.57 -18.69 5.44
C HIS A 212 20.40 -17.87 6.43
N ASN A 213 19.75 -17.06 7.27
CA ASN A 213 20.40 -16.13 8.21
C ASN A 213 21.47 -15.26 7.50
N ASN A 214 21.09 -14.60 6.40
CA ASN A 214 21.97 -13.78 5.55
C ASN A 214 23.18 -14.52 4.93
N VAL A 215 23.25 -15.86 5.03
CA VAL A 215 24.28 -16.68 4.38
C VAL A 215 23.69 -17.27 3.10
N LYS A 216 24.32 -16.98 1.97
CA LYS A 216 23.89 -17.54 0.68
C LYS A 216 24.14 -19.05 0.65
N THR A 217 23.07 -19.82 0.39
CA THR A 217 23.09 -21.29 0.34
C THR A 217 22.85 -21.84 -1.05
N PHE A 218 22.19 -21.04 -1.95
CA PHE A 218 21.85 -21.45 -3.32
C PHE A 218 21.88 -20.23 -4.25
N ASN A 219 22.33 -20.43 -5.50
CA ASN A 219 22.14 -19.44 -6.54
C ASN A 219 22.04 -20.08 -7.94
N THR A 220 21.31 -19.38 -8.84
CA THR A 220 21.40 -19.65 -10.28
C THR A 220 22.68 -19.06 -10.86
N ALA A 221 23.30 -19.75 -11.81
CA ALA A 221 24.50 -19.31 -12.50
C ALA A 221 24.34 -19.54 -14.01
N SER A 222 25.20 -18.94 -14.85
CA SER A 222 25.13 -19.10 -16.31
C SER A 222 25.29 -20.56 -16.77
N THR A 223 25.90 -21.39 -15.97
CA THR A 223 26.15 -22.82 -16.24
C THR A 223 25.22 -23.77 -15.49
N GLY A 224 24.25 -23.25 -14.73
CA GLY A 224 23.33 -24.06 -13.95
C GLY A 224 23.02 -23.50 -12.56
N ILE A 225 23.16 -24.31 -11.53
CA ILE A 225 22.91 -23.94 -10.14
C ILE A 225 24.16 -24.21 -9.28
N GLU A 226 24.31 -23.42 -8.24
CA GLU A 226 25.32 -23.63 -7.21
C GLU A 226 24.64 -23.79 -5.85
N VAL A 227 25.05 -24.78 -5.10
CA VAL A 227 24.68 -24.99 -3.69
C VAL A 227 25.94 -24.81 -2.85
N ARG A 228 25.84 -24.08 -1.75
CA ARG A 228 26.98 -23.73 -0.90
C ARG A 228 26.75 -24.13 0.55
N GLY A 229 27.74 -24.74 1.15
CA GLY A 229 27.81 -24.93 2.60
C GLY A 229 28.18 -23.63 3.33
N PRO A 230 27.96 -23.55 4.64
CA PRO A 230 28.45 -22.43 5.46
C PRO A 230 29.98 -22.43 5.49
N GLU A 231 30.55 -21.24 5.77
CA GLU A 231 32.01 -21.13 5.96
C GLU A 231 32.48 -22.05 7.08
N GLY A 232 33.52 -22.86 6.81
CA GLY A 232 34.05 -23.84 7.77
C GLY A 232 33.13 -25.04 8.00
N GLY A 233 32.13 -25.25 7.14
CA GLY A 233 31.18 -26.35 7.27
C GLY A 233 30.98 -27.14 5.98
N ASN A 234 30.35 -28.28 6.10
CA ASN A 234 30.03 -29.15 4.97
C ASN A 234 28.90 -28.58 4.13
N LEU A 235 28.91 -28.87 2.84
CA LEU A 235 27.73 -28.77 1.99
C LEU A 235 26.92 -30.07 2.07
N GLU A 236 25.62 -29.95 2.35
CA GLU A 236 24.70 -31.10 2.32
C GLU A 236 23.50 -30.81 1.41
N ILE A 237 23.12 -31.81 0.60
CA ILE A 237 21.86 -31.83 -0.14
C ILE A 237 21.06 -33.05 0.35
N GLY A 238 20.07 -32.84 1.18
CA GLY A 238 19.16 -33.87 1.66
C GLY A 238 18.17 -34.29 0.57
N MET A 239 17.93 -35.61 0.49
CA MET A 239 16.89 -36.21 -0.35
C MET A 239 16.05 -37.08 0.55
N TYR A 240 14.79 -36.73 0.72
CA TYR A 240 13.88 -37.42 1.62
C TYR A 240 12.78 -38.06 0.80
N ALA A 241 12.65 -39.38 0.87
CA ALA A 241 11.54 -40.10 0.33
C ALA A 241 10.38 -40.07 1.33
N ASP A 242 9.17 -40.22 0.82
CA ASP A 242 7.95 -40.04 1.61
C ASP A 242 8.03 -38.71 2.40
N GLU A 243 7.68 -38.63 3.65
CA GLU A 243 7.75 -37.41 4.46
C GLU A 243 9.09 -37.28 5.20
N GLY A 244 9.99 -38.29 5.07
CA GLY A 244 11.31 -38.31 5.70
C GLY A 244 11.25 -38.57 7.20
N ASP A 245 10.15 -39.15 7.68
CA ASP A 245 9.93 -39.48 9.09
C ASP A 245 10.60 -40.79 9.52
N ASP A 246 10.87 -41.68 8.57
CA ASP A 246 11.61 -42.93 8.77
C ASP A 246 13.10 -42.79 8.35
N ASN A 247 13.98 -43.48 9.05
CA ASN A 247 15.41 -43.46 8.72
C ASN A 247 15.71 -44.02 7.32
N THR A 248 14.87 -44.92 6.80
CA THR A 248 14.99 -45.53 5.47
C THR A 248 14.80 -44.51 4.33
N ASP A 249 14.11 -43.43 4.59
CA ASP A 249 13.76 -42.39 3.63
C ASP A 249 14.85 -41.32 3.45
N LEU A 250 15.88 -41.36 4.31
CA LEU A 250 16.86 -40.31 4.41
C LEU A 250 18.13 -40.64 3.62
N TRP A 251 18.38 -39.83 2.58
CA TRP A 251 19.59 -39.82 1.79
C TRP A 251 20.21 -38.42 1.73
N LYS A 252 21.51 -38.33 1.54
CA LYS A 252 22.16 -37.05 1.25
C LYS A 252 23.39 -37.17 0.37
N PHE A 253 23.63 -36.11 -0.40
CA PHE A 253 24.94 -35.77 -0.91
C PHE A 253 25.66 -34.88 0.10
N LEU A 254 26.91 -35.15 0.35
CA LEU A 254 27.77 -34.37 1.27
C LEU A 254 29.09 -34.07 0.58
N ALA A 255 29.43 -32.77 0.46
CA ALA A 255 30.81 -32.34 0.16
C ALA A 255 31.44 -31.92 1.47
N ALA A 256 32.46 -32.63 1.91
CA ALA A 256 33.06 -32.45 3.23
C ALA A 256 34.14 -31.36 3.21
N GLU A 257 34.02 -30.41 4.13
CA GLU A 257 34.99 -29.36 4.35
C GLU A 257 36.37 -29.93 4.69
N GLY A 258 37.46 -29.35 4.17
CA GLY A 258 38.84 -29.67 4.50
C GLY A 258 39.35 -31.02 4.05
N THR A 259 38.53 -31.90 3.44
CA THR A 259 38.91 -33.27 3.08
C THR A 259 38.94 -33.58 1.59
N SER A 260 38.47 -32.64 0.73
CA SER A 260 38.26 -32.86 -0.72
C SER A 260 37.45 -34.12 -1.02
N SER A 261 36.48 -34.42 -0.17
CA SER A 261 35.70 -35.67 -0.26
C SER A 261 34.24 -35.41 -0.52
N PHE A 262 33.65 -36.23 -1.41
CA PHE A 262 32.24 -36.23 -1.74
C PHE A 262 31.60 -37.56 -1.36
N TYR A 263 30.46 -37.54 -0.69
CA TYR A 263 29.76 -38.71 -0.18
C TYR A 263 28.32 -38.78 -0.71
N LEU A 264 27.89 -40.01 -1.02
CA LEU A 264 26.46 -40.37 -1.02
C LEU A 264 26.22 -41.21 0.24
N GLN A 265 25.32 -40.76 1.08
CA GLN A 265 25.00 -41.39 2.36
C GLN A 265 23.52 -41.68 2.49
N ASN A 266 23.18 -42.76 3.21
CA ASN A 266 21.85 -43.09 3.69
C ASN A 266 21.83 -43.25 5.20
N LYS A 267 20.61 -43.30 5.80
CA LYS A 267 20.46 -43.41 7.27
C LYS A 267 19.70 -44.65 7.70
N ASN A 268 19.65 -45.70 6.85
CA ASN A 268 18.83 -46.89 7.06
C ASN A 268 19.00 -47.57 8.45
N SER A 269 20.20 -47.59 9.00
CA SER A 269 20.49 -48.17 10.32
C SER A 269 20.23 -47.21 11.50
N GLY A 270 19.76 -45.97 11.28
CA GLY A 270 19.60 -44.95 12.27
C GLY A 270 20.83 -44.00 12.40
N SER A 271 21.95 -44.35 11.76
CA SER A 271 23.15 -43.53 11.62
C SER A 271 23.46 -43.31 10.13
N TRP A 272 24.13 -42.21 9.80
CA TRP A 272 24.56 -41.95 8.43
C TRP A 272 25.60 -42.97 7.97
N GLU A 273 25.29 -43.69 6.91
CA GLU A 273 26.17 -44.69 6.32
C GLU A 273 26.62 -44.26 4.93
N THR A 274 27.89 -44.42 4.65
CA THR A 274 28.47 -44.07 3.36
C THR A 274 28.28 -45.24 2.38
N SER A 275 27.50 -44.97 1.31
CA SER A 275 27.37 -45.87 0.18
C SER A 275 28.47 -45.65 -0.85
N ILE A 276 28.73 -44.39 -1.20
CA ILE A 276 29.79 -43.96 -2.13
C ILE A 276 30.62 -42.90 -1.47
N LEU A 277 31.96 -42.99 -1.59
CA LEU A 277 32.91 -41.93 -1.25
C LEU A 277 33.81 -41.68 -2.47
N ALA A 278 33.86 -40.46 -2.96
CA ALA A 278 34.83 -40.01 -3.93
C ALA A 278 35.80 -39.03 -3.27
N LYS A 279 37.11 -39.28 -3.32
CA LYS A 279 38.14 -38.37 -2.82
C LYS A 279 38.81 -37.65 -3.97
N GLY A 280 39.02 -36.34 -3.82
CA GLY A 280 39.77 -35.56 -4.79
C GLY A 280 41.18 -36.13 -4.96
N ASP A 281 41.64 -36.31 -6.21
CA ASP A 281 42.95 -36.85 -6.59
C ASP A 281 43.27 -38.24 -5.97
N ALA A 282 42.22 -39.02 -5.59
CA ALA A 282 42.41 -40.32 -4.93
C ALA A 282 41.29 -41.32 -5.37
N GLU A 283 41.03 -42.27 -4.50
CA GLU A 283 40.12 -43.39 -4.74
C GLU A 283 38.63 -43.00 -4.76
N VAL A 284 37.83 -43.74 -5.54
CA VAL A 284 36.38 -43.87 -5.36
C VAL A 284 36.08 -45.19 -4.66
N GLN A 285 35.32 -45.15 -3.58
CA GLN A 285 34.96 -46.28 -2.77
C GLN A 285 33.45 -46.61 -2.91
N LEU A 286 33.13 -47.88 -2.97
CA LEU A 286 31.79 -48.41 -2.82
C LEU A 286 31.73 -49.23 -1.52
N ASN A 287 30.75 -48.91 -0.70
CA ASN A 287 30.63 -49.52 0.64
C ASN A 287 29.29 -50.28 0.74
N TYR A 288 29.25 -51.30 1.57
CA TYR A 288 28.08 -51.97 2.05
C TYR A 288 28.11 -51.91 3.58
N ASP A 289 27.09 -51.30 4.16
CA ASP A 289 26.99 -51.12 5.63
C ASP A 289 28.28 -50.50 6.19
N ASN A 290 28.68 -49.34 5.68
CA ASN A 290 29.92 -48.61 5.95
C ASN A 290 31.23 -49.40 5.73
N ALA A 291 31.19 -50.64 5.32
CA ALA A 291 32.37 -51.49 5.05
C ALA A 291 32.80 -51.40 3.59
N LEU A 292 34.04 -51.01 3.32
CA LEU A 292 34.60 -50.95 1.97
C LEU A 292 34.53 -52.31 1.30
N LYS A 293 33.94 -52.36 0.11
CA LYS A 293 33.83 -53.55 -0.75
C LYS A 293 34.61 -53.43 -2.06
N PHE A 294 34.67 -52.22 -2.62
CA PHE A 294 35.33 -51.95 -3.89
C PHE A 294 35.93 -50.56 -3.87
N HIS A 295 37.13 -50.38 -4.43
CA HIS A 295 37.72 -49.09 -4.65
C HIS A 295 38.63 -49.01 -5.91
N THR A 296 38.77 -47.79 -6.48
CA THR A 296 39.73 -47.50 -7.50
C THR A 296 41.11 -47.25 -6.91
N ARG A 297 42.17 -47.58 -7.64
CA ARG A 297 43.61 -47.34 -7.27
C ARG A 297 44.35 -46.77 -8.47
N SER A 298 45.53 -46.24 -8.25
CA SER A 298 46.39 -45.75 -9.31
C SER A 298 46.80 -46.80 -10.31
N ASP A 299 46.77 -48.08 -9.95
CA ASP A 299 47.19 -49.24 -10.76
C ASP A 299 46.01 -50.13 -11.16
N GLY A 300 44.77 -49.71 -10.89
CA GLY A 300 43.58 -50.51 -11.21
C GLY A 300 42.44 -50.42 -10.19
N THR A 301 41.84 -51.53 -9.87
CA THR A 301 40.75 -51.65 -8.87
C THR A 301 41.00 -52.73 -7.85
N GLN A 302 40.44 -52.60 -6.69
CA GLN A 302 40.53 -53.62 -5.66
C GLN A 302 39.15 -53.93 -5.05
N THR A 303 38.85 -55.22 -4.91
CA THR A 303 37.71 -55.73 -4.13
C THR A 303 38.17 -56.17 -2.75
N THR A 304 37.32 -55.92 -1.73
CA THR A 304 37.53 -56.40 -0.34
C THR A 304 36.46 -57.47 -0.10
N GLY A 305 36.89 -58.74 0.01
CA GLY A 305 36.00 -59.88 0.11
C GLY A 305 36.08 -60.76 -1.14
N ILE A 306 35.05 -61.59 -1.39
CA ILE A 306 35.01 -62.52 -2.52
C ILE A 306 34.46 -61.79 -3.74
N ALA A 307 35.21 -61.78 -4.86
CA ALA A 307 34.68 -61.44 -6.17
C ALA A 307 34.08 -62.69 -6.82
N TYR A 308 32.81 -62.67 -7.11
CA TYR A 308 32.18 -63.70 -7.92
C TYR A 308 32.35 -63.29 -9.40
N ALA A 309 32.97 -64.15 -10.21
CA ALA A 309 32.90 -64.10 -11.64
C ALA A 309 31.88 -65.10 -12.10
N ASP A 310 30.93 -64.65 -12.92
CA ASP A 310 29.98 -65.54 -13.60
C ASP A 310 30.63 -66.28 -14.74
#